data_53ecce7208d60e0fe805958a741a9a97
#
_entry.id   53ecce7208d60e0fe805958a741a9a97
#
_cell.length_a   1.000
_cell.length_b   1.000
_cell.length_c   1.000
_cell.angle_alpha   90.00
_cell.angle_beta   90.00
_cell.angle_gamma   90.00
#
_symmetry.space_group_name_H-M   'P 1'
#
loop_
_entity.id
_entity.type
_entity.pdbx_description
1 polymer ?
#
loop_
_entity_poly.entity_id
_entity_poly.type
_entity_poly.pdbx_seq_one_letter_code
_entity_poly.pdbx_strand_id
1 'polypeptide(L)'
;MKYVPYLVCYFFGISTTFLFSSERCVNIHLDIRTRPDLSASYISENANFQIHYDIEGINAPSLNDENGNDIPDYIESVAEIAEDSRYKLVNVMGYLEEPNDVDGLYDIYILNQSAWGWNIVEDTNTGSSYVKIDNDYSGNNFNSEYCLNNLDKMKISVAHEYFHAVQRAYRPNPATDHDFFLEMSSMWFEDLMVPDCNDYLSFVDALSYSIFNNPTQKFDGSDLTSGQSSANFGYSMALFAHYLTNSLESTNDSFGTTIIRQIWINYSSGVSARDAIIQTIENEFNDSFSRVWTDF
;
A
#
# COMPACT_ATOMS: atom_id res chain seq x y z
N MET A 1 2.04 -36.59 64.02
CA MET A 1 1.47 -35.41 63.33
C MET A 1 2.48 -34.97 62.30
N LYS A 2 2.20 -35.27 61.03
CA LYS A 2 3.03 -34.81 59.84
C LYS A 2 2.34 -33.64 59.18
N TYR A 3 3.01 -32.50 59.16
CA TYR A 3 2.57 -31.33 58.43
C TYR A 3 2.85 -31.53 56.93
N VAL A 4 1.81 -31.38 56.09
CA VAL A 4 1.91 -31.30 54.63
C VAL A 4 1.80 -29.82 54.26
N PRO A 5 2.78 -29.23 53.59
CA PRO A 5 2.61 -27.84 53.07
C PRO A 5 1.82 -27.86 51.77
N TYR A 6 0.75 -27.06 51.72
CA TYR A 6 0.02 -26.76 50.49
C TYR A 6 0.85 -25.81 49.64
N LEU A 7 1.19 -26.27 48.42
CA LEU A 7 1.80 -25.46 47.37
C LEU A 7 0.68 -24.74 46.65
N VAL A 8 0.57 -23.43 46.86
CA VAL A 8 -0.34 -22.57 46.10
C VAL A 8 0.35 -22.15 44.79
N CYS A 9 -0.04 -22.79 43.67
CA CYS A 9 0.39 -22.37 42.36
C CYS A 9 -0.44 -21.14 41.92
N TYR A 10 0.19 -19.96 41.91
CA TYR A 10 -0.36 -18.80 41.21
C TYR A 10 -0.15 -18.99 39.71
N PHE A 11 -1.23 -19.28 39.01
CA PHE A 11 -1.27 -19.14 37.56
C PHE A 11 -1.32 -17.64 37.22
N PHE A 12 -0.19 -17.08 36.89
CA PHE A 12 -0.17 -15.83 36.11
C PHE A 12 -0.66 -16.17 34.71
N GLY A 13 -1.92 -15.85 34.41
CA GLY A 13 -2.44 -15.81 33.04
C GLY A 13 -1.73 -14.69 32.31
N ILE A 14 -0.69 -15.02 31.54
CA ILE A 14 -0.17 -14.13 30.52
C ILE A 14 -1.21 -14.16 29.40
N SER A 15 -2.08 -13.15 29.38
CA SER A 15 -2.89 -12.85 28.21
C SER A 15 -1.95 -12.32 27.13
N THR A 16 -1.43 -13.20 26.30
CA THR A 16 -0.81 -12.82 25.04
C THR A 16 -1.94 -12.43 24.12
N THR A 17 -2.29 -11.16 24.09
CA THR A 17 -2.96 -10.56 22.95
C THR A 17 -1.98 -10.68 21.79
N PHE A 18 -2.16 -11.70 20.96
CA PHE A 18 -1.59 -11.71 19.63
C PHE A 18 -2.29 -10.58 18.86
N LEU A 19 -1.64 -9.43 18.79
CA LEU A 19 -1.90 -8.46 17.76
C LEU A 19 -1.52 -9.14 16.43
N PHE A 20 -2.50 -9.69 15.74
CA PHE A 20 -2.35 -10.06 14.35
C PHE A 20 -2.20 -8.73 13.59
N SER A 21 -0.95 -8.29 13.41
CA SER A 21 -0.63 -7.35 12.36
C SER A 21 -0.96 -8.08 11.06
N SER A 22 -2.05 -7.74 10.42
CA SER A 22 -2.23 -8.08 9.01
C SER A 22 -1.11 -7.35 8.27
N GLU A 23 -0.13 -8.10 7.80
CA GLU A 23 0.90 -7.54 6.93
C GLU A 23 0.20 -7.17 5.63
N ARG A 24 -0.08 -5.86 5.45
CA ARG A 24 -0.73 -5.38 4.24
C ARG A 24 0.25 -5.33 3.09
N CYS A 25 1.36 -4.70 3.29
CA CYS A 25 2.43 -4.59 2.31
C CYS A 25 3.76 -4.66 3.01
N VAL A 26 4.71 -5.32 2.42
CA VAL A 26 6.10 -5.26 2.84
C VAL A 26 6.93 -4.94 1.61
N ASN A 27 7.56 -3.78 1.60
CA ASN A 27 8.61 -3.47 0.64
C ASN A 27 9.77 -4.43 0.86
N ILE A 28 9.81 -5.53 0.10
CA ILE A 28 10.93 -6.48 0.18
C ILE A 28 12.07 -5.92 -0.66
N HIS A 29 13.07 -5.39 0.02
CA HIS A 29 14.35 -5.13 -0.59
C HIS A 29 15.05 -6.46 -0.90
N LEU A 30 15.19 -6.76 -2.20
CA LEU A 30 16.04 -7.83 -2.76
C LEU A 30 15.89 -9.21 -2.09
N ASP A 31 14.88 -9.93 -2.48
CA ASP A 31 14.99 -11.37 -2.57
C ASP A 31 15.15 -11.71 -4.06
N ILE A 32 16.17 -12.52 -4.42
CA ILE A 32 16.32 -13.07 -5.78
C ILE A 32 15.21 -14.10 -5.92
N ARG A 33 13.94 -13.63 -5.99
CA ARG A 33 12.79 -14.48 -6.25
C ARG A 33 12.59 -14.51 -7.74
N THR A 34 12.69 -15.69 -8.30
CA THR A 34 12.20 -15.93 -9.64
C THR A 34 10.70 -15.58 -9.66
N ARG A 35 10.25 -14.91 -10.71
CA ARG A 35 8.83 -14.68 -10.95
C ARG A 35 8.06 -15.99 -10.82
N PRO A 36 6.86 -15.99 -10.25
CA PRO A 36 6.02 -17.19 -10.20
C PRO A 36 5.77 -17.74 -11.61
N ASP A 37 5.89 -19.05 -11.77
CA ASP A 37 5.54 -19.74 -13.02
C ASP A 37 4.10 -20.24 -12.88
N LEU A 38 3.15 -19.54 -13.51
CA LEU A 38 1.72 -19.84 -13.45
C LEU A 38 1.22 -20.32 -14.80
N SER A 39 0.15 -21.14 -14.80
CA SER A 39 -0.28 -21.92 -15.96
C SER A 39 -0.99 -21.11 -17.05
N ALA A 40 -1.43 -19.90 -16.77
CA ALA A 40 -2.16 -19.04 -17.69
C ALA A 40 -1.79 -17.55 -17.49
N SER A 41 -2.04 -16.75 -18.53
CA SER A 41 -1.95 -15.30 -18.44
C SER A 41 -2.96 -14.60 -19.34
N TYR A 42 -3.31 -13.37 -19.02
CA TYR A 42 -4.19 -12.49 -19.78
C TYR A 42 -3.54 -11.11 -19.92
N ILE A 43 -3.55 -10.56 -21.13
CA ILE A 43 -3.11 -9.18 -21.37
C ILE A 43 -4.33 -8.27 -21.30
N SER A 44 -4.24 -7.20 -20.49
CA SER A 44 -5.31 -6.22 -20.32
C SER A 44 -5.70 -5.55 -21.66
N GLU A 45 -6.91 -5.01 -21.73
CA GLU A 45 -7.47 -4.45 -22.96
C GLU A 45 -6.57 -3.37 -23.59
N ASN A 46 -5.97 -2.49 -22.76
CA ASN A 46 -5.08 -1.43 -23.23
C ASN A 46 -3.62 -1.89 -23.39
N ALA A 47 -3.34 -3.17 -23.12
CA ALA A 47 -2.02 -3.76 -23.22
C ALA A 47 -0.94 -3.06 -22.35
N ASN A 48 -1.31 -2.60 -21.14
CA ASN A 48 -0.36 -2.10 -20.17
C ASN A 48 0.03 -3.18 -19.15
N PHE A 49 -0.84 -4.18 -18.93
CA PHE A 49 -0.65 -5.21 -17.91
C PHE A 49 -0.73 -6.62 -18.45
N GLN A 50 0.06 -7.53 -17.87
CA GLN A 50 -0.10 -8.97 -18.01
C GLN A 50 -0.46 -9.58 -16.65
N ILE A 51 -1.63 -10.23 -16.60
CA ILE A 51 -2.18 -10.86 -15.40
C ILE A 51 -1.90 -12.35 -15.47
N HIS A 52 -1.09 -12.85 -14.53
CA HIS A 52 -0.70 -14.27 -14.44
C HIS A 52 -1.53 -14.99 -13.38
N TYR A 53 -2.02 -16.18 -13.68
CA TYR A 53 -2.85 -16.95 -12.76
C TYR A 53 -2.76 -18.45 -13.04
N ASP A 54 -3.15 -19.27 -12.06
CA ASP A 54 -3.32 -20.69 -12.24
C ASP A 54 -4.77 -21.05 -12.57
N ILE A 55 -4.98 -22.09 -13.41
CA ILE A 55 -6.32 -22.59 -13.74
C ILE A 55 -6.76 -23.75 -12.84
N GLU A 56 -5.87 -24.22 -11.95
CA GLU A 56 -6.15 -25.26 -10.96
C GLU A 56 -5.18 -25.15 -9.78
N GLY A 57 -5.48 -25.82 -8.68
CA GLY A 57 -4.63 -25.83 -7.50
C GLY A 57 -4.92 -24.70 -6.52
N ILE A 58 -4.03 -24.51 -5.54
CA ILE A 58 -4.27 -23.60 -4.42
C ILE A 58 -4.21 -22.13 -4.83
N ASN A 59 -3.46 -21.80 -5.87
CA ASN A 59 -3.32 -20.43 -6.35
C ASN A 59 -4.44 -19.99 -7.31
N ALA A 60 -5.22 -20.96 -7.84
CA ALA A 60 -6.27 -20.63 -8.80
C ALA A 60 -7.31 -19.70 -8.17
N PRO A 61 -7.61 -18.54 -8.78
CA PRO A 61 -8.74 -17.70 -8.38
C PRO A 61 -10.06 -18.34 -8.81
N SER A 62 -11.18 -17.66 -8.57
CA SER A 62 -12.44 -18.04 -9.18
C SER A 62 -12.32 -18.02 -10.70
N LEU A 63 -12.65 -19.16 -11.34
CA LEU A 63 -12.68 -19.30 -12.79
C LEU A 63 -14.09 -19.10 -13.38
N ASN A 64 -15.00 -18.49 -12.60
CA ASN A 64 -16.32 -18.11 -13.10
C ASN A 64 -16.17 -17.11 -14.25
N ASP A 65 -16.94 -17.33 -15.31
CA ASP A 65 -16.97 -16.50 -16.52
C ASP A 65 -18.45 -16.30 -16.88
N GLU A 66 -19.05 -15.22 -16.35
CA GLU A 66 -20.49 -14.95 -16.52
C GLU A 66 -20.83 -14.41 -17.92
N ASN A 67 -19.87 -13.72 -18.56
CA ASN A 67 -20.08 -13.14 -19.87
C ASN A 67 -19.76 -14.09 -21.02
N GLY A 68 -19.08 -15.21 -20.76
CA GLY A 68 -18.80 -16.29 -21.71
C GLY A 68 -17.74 -15.93 -22.75
N ASN A 69 -16.75 -15.13 -22.38
CA ASN A 69 -15.66 -14.71 -23.26
C ASN A 69 -14.36 -15.51 -23.09
N ASP A 70 -14.40 -16.61 -22.34
CA ASP A 70 -13.29 -17.51 -22.01
C ASP A 70 -12.21 -16.88 -21.11
N ILE A 71 -12.51 -15.74 -20.45
CA ILE A 71 -11.63 -15.08 -19.45
C ILE A 71 -12.40 -15.06 -18.12
N PRO A 72 -11.80 -15.56 -17.00
CA PRO A 72 -12.49 -15.52 -15.73
C PRO A 72 -12.77 -14.07 -15.24
N ASP A 73 -13.96 -13.83 -14.71
CA ASP A 73 -14.41 -12.51 -14.20
C ASP A 73 -13.42 -11.91 -13.18
N TYR A 74 -12.76 -12.77 -12.39
CA TYR A 74 -11.73 -12.34 -11.44
C TYR A 74 -10.54 -11.69 -12.15
N ILE A 75 -10.09 -12.30 -13.24
CA ILE A 75 -8.94 -11.83 -14.04
C ILE A 75 -9.28 -10.52 -14.76
N GLU A 76 -10.47 -10.45 -15.34
CA GLU A 76 -10.97 -9.21 -15.95
C GLU A 76 -11.02 -8.08 -14.93
N SER A 77 -11.56 -8.34 -13.74
CA SER A 77 -11.63 -7.36 -12.65
C SER A 77 -10.25 -6.83 -12.25
N VAL A 78 -9.26 -7.71 -12.10
CA VAL A 78 -7.87 -7.31 -11.79
C VAL A 78 -7.31 -6.42 -12.90
N ALA A 79 -7.48 -6.81 -14.16
CA ALA A 79 -6.99 -6.08 -15.32
C ALA A 79 -7.65 -4.69 -15.41
N GLU A 80 -8.97 -4.59 -15.26
CA GLU A 80 -9.71 -3.32 -15.28
C GLU A 80 -9.27 -2.38 -14.15
N ILE A 81 -9.09 -2.90 -12.94
CA ILE A 81 -8.64 -2.11 -11.78
C ILE A 81 -7.22 -1.58 -12.01
N ALA A 82 -6.33 -2.40 -12.54
CA ALA A 82 -4.95 -2.02 -12.84
C ALA A 82 -4.90 -0.90 -13.91
N GLU A 83 -5.67 -1.06 -14.99
CA GLU A 83 -5.79 -0.05 -16.05
C GLU A 83 -6.40 1.26 -15.52
N ASP A 84 -7.45 1.21 -14.70
CA ASP A 84 -8.04 2.42 -14.11
C ASP A 84 -7.06 3.10 -13.14
N SER A 85 -6.34 2.33 -12.33
CA SER A 85 -5.30 2.86 -11.42
C SER A 85 -4.20 3.58 -12.21
N ARG A 86 -3.70 2.95 -13.29
CA ARG A 86 -2.72 3.57 -14.20
C ARG A 86 -3.27 4.83 -14.85
N TYR A 87 -4.47 4.76 -15.39
CA TYR A 87 -5.11 5.92 -16.02
C TYR A 87 -5.26 7.09 -15.04
N LYS A 88 -5.69 6.84 -13.81
CA LYS A 88 -5.82 7.87 -12.77
C LYS A 88 -4.46 8.47 -12.41
N LEU A 89 -3.47 7.65 -12.08
CA LEU A 89 -2.15 8.13 -11.68
C LEU A 89 -1.44 8.85 -12.83
N VAL A 90 -1.32 8.22 -13.99
CA VAL A 90 -0.47 8.72 -15.06
C VAL A 90 -1.20 9.78 -15.90
N ASN A 91 -2.40 9.48 -16.40
CA ASN A 91 -3.09 10.34 -17.36
C ASN A 91 -3.87 11.48 -16.69
N VAL A 92 -4.49 11.24 -15.53
CA VAL A 92 -5.29 12.27 -14.83
C VAL A 92 -4.41 13.07 -13.87
N MET A 93 -3.70 12.43 -12.98
CA MET A 93 -2.90 13.09 -11.93
C MET A 93 -1.51 13.51 -12.42
N GLY A 94 -1.03 12.99 -13.55
CA GLY A 94 0.22 13.36 -14.20
C GLY A 94 1.48 12.82 -13.50
N TYR A 95 1.39 11.68 -12.83
CA TYR A 95 2.56 10.97 -12.34
C TYR A 95 3.39 10.41 -13.51
N LEU A 96 4.66 10.09 -13.24
CA LEU A 96 5.49 9.36 -14.19
C LEU A 96 4.92 7.96 -14.39
N GLU A 97 5.15 7.39 -15.57
CA GLU A 97 4.84 5.99 -15.81
C GLU A 97 5.77 5.09 -14.96
N GLU A 98 5.28 3.92 -14.58
CA GLU A 98 6.06 2.88 -13.92
C GLU A 98 7.30 2.51 -14.75
N PRO A 99 8.42 2.12 -14.12
CA PRO A 99 9.57 1.64 -14.86
C PRO A 99 9.23 0.39 -15.68
N ASN A 100 9.50 0.46 -16.98
CA ASN A 100 9.17 -0.61 -17.93
C ASN A 100 9.90 -1.91 -17.62
N ASP A 101 9.19 -3.01 -17.82
CA ASP A 101 9.76 -4.34 -18.00
C ASP A 101 10.29 -4.52 -19.43
N VAL A 102 10.98 -5.65 -19.66
CA VAL A 102 11.65 -5.97 -20.94
C VAL A 102 10.68 -6.07 -22.11
N ASP A 103 9.46 -6.56 -21.88
CA ASP A 103 8.42 -6.73 -22.90
C ASP A 103 7.43 -5.56 -22.98
N GLY A 104 7.53 -4.59 -22.05
CA GLY A 104 6.68 -3.41 -22.02
C GLY A 104 5.32 -3.62 -21.35
N LEU A 105 5.08 -4.78 -20.74
CA LEU A 105 3.90 -5.08 -19.93
C LEU A 105 4.26 -5.07 -18.46
N TYR A 106 3.38 -4.55 -17.61
CA TYR A 106 3.56 -4.62 -16.18
C TYR A 106 2.87 -5.86 -15.61
N ASP A 107 3.62 -6.70 -14.90
CA ASP A 107 3.15 -8.02 -14.47
C ASP A 107 2.44 -8.01 -13.11
N ILE A 108 1.27 -8.66 -13.05
CA ILE A 108 0.52 -8.92 -11.82
C ILE A 108 0.31 -10.44 -11.70
N TYR A 109 0.74 -11.01 -10.57
CA TYR A 109 0.64 -12.44 -10.25
C TYR A 109 -0.44 -12.66 -9.20
N ILE A 110 -1.39 -13.54 -9.47
CA ILE A 110 -2.47 -13.93 -8.57
C ILE A 110 -2.08 -15.22 -7.86
N LEU A 111 -2.00 -15.19 -6.54
CA LEU A 111 -1.52 -16.29 -5.70
C LEU A 111 -2.34 -16.39 -4.42
N ASN A 112 -2.49 -17.61 -3.88
CA ASN A 112 -2.97 -17.75 -2.51
C ASN A 112 -1.88 -17.28 -1.55
N GLN A 113 -2.13 -16.16 -0.85
CA GLN A 113 -1.19 -15.58 0.08
C GLN A 113 -1.89 -15.02 1.32
N SER A 114 -1.13 -14.66 2.35
CA SER A 114 -1.68 -14.10 3.59
C SER A 114 -1.66 -12.58 3.64
N ALA A 115 -1.00 -11.93 2.70
CA ALA A 115 -0.95 -10.48 2.55
C ALA A 115 -1.91 -10.00 1.47
N TRP A 116 -2.36 -8.76 1.57
CA TRP A 116 -3.26 -8.16 0.61
C TRP A 116 -2.60 -7.97 -0.75
N GLY A 117 -1.36 -7.54 -0.76
CA GLY A 117 -0.54 -7.37 -1.95
C GLY A 117 0.95 -7.25 -1.61
N TRP A 118 1.77 -7.26 -2.65
CA TRP A 118 3.21 -7.06 -2.59
C TRP A 118 3.71 -6.44 -3.90
N ASN A 119 4.44 -5.34 -3.81
CA ASN A 119 5.25 -4.86 -4.91
C ASN A 119 6.67 -5.42 -4.77
N ILE A 120 7.08 -6.27 -5.69
CA ILE A 120 8.37 -6.98 -5.66
C ILE A 120 9.35 -6.30 -6.60
N VAL A 121 10.40 -5.70 -6.05
CA VAL A 121 11.46 -5.05 -6.83
C VAL A 121 12.39 -6.09 -7.41
N GLU A 122 12.65 -6.00 -8.71
CA GLU A 122 13.59 -6.88 -9.42
C GLU A 122 14.94 -6.23 -9.65
N ASP A 123 14.95 -4.95 -9.99
CA ASP A 123 16.18 -4.19 -10.20
C ASP A 123 16.11 -2.84 -9.47
N THR A 124 16.93 -2.67 -8.45
CA THR A 124 17.02 -1.44 -7.67
C THR A 124 17.67 -0.26 -8.42
N ASN A 125 18.28 -0.49 -9.59
CA ASN A 125 18.84 0.60 -10.39
C ASN A 125 17.79 1.22 -11.30
N THR A 126 16.92 0.39 -11.87
CA THR A 126 15.84 0.84 -12.77
C THR A 126 14.55 1.09 -12.02
N GLY A 127 14.32 0.39 -10.91
CA GLY A 127 13.05 0.37 -10.19
C GLY A 127 12.04 -0.60 -10.78
N SER A 128 12.42 -1.46 -11.74
CA SER A 128 11.51 -2.47 -12.29
C SER A 128 11.01 -3.39 -11.18
N SER A 129 9.74 -3.72 -11.25
CA SER A 129 9.05 -4.49 -10.23
C SER A 129 7.86 -5.22 -10.83
N TYR A 130 7.28 -6.13 -10.09
CA TYR A 130 5.99 -6.75 -10.39
C TYR A 130 5.14 -6.83 -9.13
N VAL A 131 3.83 -7.02 -9.32
CA VAL A 131 2.88 -7.10 -8.22
C VAL A 131 2.43 -8.53 -7.98
N LYS A 132 2.22 -8.88 -6.71
CA LYS A 132 1.48 -10.07 -6.29
C LYS A 132 0.23 -9.64 -5.52
N ILE A 133 -0.89 -10.29 -5.79
CA ILE A 133 -2.13 -10.10 -5.07
C ILE A 133 -2.71 -11.44 -4.63
N ASP A 134 -3.62 -11.41 -3.66
CA ASP A 134 -4.33 -12.60 -3.23
C ASP A 134 -5.35 -13.07 -4.28
N ASN A 135 -5.72 -14.35 -4.24
CA ASN A 135 -6.61 -14.96 -5.23
C ASN A 135 -8.11 -14.95 -4.86
N ASP A 136 -8.47 -14.56 -3.63
CA ASP A 136 -9.89 -14.51 -3.20
C ASP A 136 -10.20 -13.52 -2.08
N TYR A 137 -9.19 -12.94 -1.44
CA TYR A 137 -9.30 -12.03 -0.28
C TYR A 137 -10.13 -12.60 0.86
N SER A 138 -10.05 -13.92 1.06
CA SER A 138 -10.78 -14.65 2.10
C SER A 138 -9.91 -14.95 3.32
N GLY A 139 -10.58 -15.30 4.43
CA GLY A 139 -9.89 -15.67 5.67
C GLY A 139 -9.60 -14.50 6.61
N ASN A 140 -9.01 -14.82 7.78
CA ASN A 140 -8.89 -13.88 8.88
C ASN A 140 -7.92 -12.71 8.60
N ASN A 141 -6.94 -12.90 7.72
CA ASN A 141 -5.95 -11.87 7.38
C ASN A 141 -6.56 -10.74 6.53
N PHE A 142 -7.71 -10.98 5.91
CA PHE A 142 -8.43 -10.02 5.08
C PHE A 142 -9.63 -9.39 5.78
N ASN A 143 -9.78 -9.60 7.10
CA ASN A 143 -10.84 -8.94 7.86
C ASN A 143 -10.52 -7.45 8.01
N SER A 144 -11.47 -6.61 7.61
CA SER A 144 -11.45 -5.18 7.82
C SER A 144 -12.83 -4.73 8.28
N GLU A 145 -12.87 -3.83 9.27
CA GLU A 145 -14.12 -3.20 9.70
C GLU A 145 -14.59 -2.13 8.71
N TYR A 146 -13.67 -1.63 7.90
CA TYR A 146 -13.88 -0.52 6.98
C TYR A 146 -14.09 -0.99 5.53
N CYS A 147 -13.43 -2.06 5.11
CA CYS A 147 -13.50 -2.61 3.75
C CYS A 147 -14.12 -4.02 3.78
N LEU A 148 -15.42 -4.13 3.49
CA LEU A 148 -16.19 -5.34 3.80
C LEU A 148 -16.26 -6.36 2.66
N ASN A 149 -16.32 -5.91 1.40
CA ASN A 149 -16.47 -6.84 0.29
C ASN A 149 -15.11 -7.13 -0.40
N ASN A 150 -14.98 -8.32 -0.99
CA ASN A 150 -13.73 -8.79 -1.55
C ASN A 150 -13.32 -8.03 -2.83
N LEU A 151 -14.27 -7.52 -3.60
CA LEU A 151 -13.97 -6.70 -4.78
C LEU A 151 -13.33 -5.37 -4.38
N ASP A 152 -13.81 -4.70 -3.32
CA ASP A 152 -13.21 -3.47 -2.85
C ASP A 152 -11.82 -3.72 -2.23
N LYS A 153 -11.62 -4.86 -1.54
CA LYS A 153 -10.29 -5.29 -1.08
C LYS A 153 -9.32 -5.50 -2.24
N MET A 154 -9.79 -6.13 -3.32
CA MET A 154 -9.01 -6.28 -4.56
C MET A 154 -8.65 -4.92 -5.13
N LYS A 155 -9.61 -3.99 -5.23
CA LYS A 155 -9.38 -2.65 -5.77
C LYS A 155 -8.32 -1.89 -5.00
N ILE A 156 -8.45 -1.81 -3.67
CA ILE A 156 -7.45 -1.11 -2.86
C ILE A 156 -6.09 -1.79 -2.94
N SER A 157 -6.03 -3.12 -2.94
CA SER A 157 -4.76 -3.85 -3.04
C SER A 157 -4.05 -3.60 -4.37
N VAL A 158 -4.75 -3.72 -5.50
CA VAL A 158 -4.16 -3.48 -6.82
C VAL A 158 -3.72 -2.03 -6.96
N ALA A 159 -4.54 -1.07 -6.53
CA ALA A 159 -4.22 0.36 -6.59
C ALA A 159 -2.99 0.71 -5.74
N HIS A 160 -2.93 0.19 -4.51
CA HIS A 160 -1.83 0.38 -3.58
C HIS A 160 -0.50 -0.15 -4.15
N GLU A 161 -0.49 -1.42 -4.54
CA GLU A 161 0.72 -2.08 -5.04
C GLU A 161 1.20 -1.51 -6.37
N TYR A 162 0.26 -1.13 -7.24
CA TYR A 162 0.61 -0.47 -8.49
C TYR A 162 1.17 0.93 -8.23
N PHE A 163 0.68 1.67 -7.23
CA PHE A 163 1.28 2.96 -6.92
C PHE A 163 2.74 2.81 -6.46
N HIS A 164 3.09 1.75 -5.76
CA HIS A 164 4.50 1.47 -5.46
C HIS A 164 5.36 1.34 -6.72
N ALA A 165 4.84 0.77 -7.80
CA ALA A 165 5.56 0.74 -9.08
C ALA A 165 5.78 2.15 -9.64
N VAL A 166 4.76 3.00 -9.64
CA VAL A 166 4.85 4.41 -10.07
C VAL A 166 5.84 5.21 -9.21
N GLN A 167 5.87 4.99 -7.90
CA GLN A 167 6.83 5.61 -6.99
C GLN A 167 8.28 5.30 -7.37
N ARG A 168 8.56 4.10 -7.89
CA ARG A 168 9.89 3.68 -8.36
C ARG A 168 10.39 4.50 -9.55
N ALA A 169 9.50 5.08 -10.36
CA ALA A 169 9.89 6.00 -11.43
C ALA A 169 10.53 7.28 -10.90
N TYR A 170 10.16 7.71 -9.69
CA TYR A 170 10.77 8.87 -9.01
C TYR A 170 12.04 8.50 -8.24
N ARG A 171 12.05 7.35 -7.61
CA ARG A 171 13.18 6.88 -6.81
C ARG A 171 13.26 5.36 -6.82
N PRO A 172 14.08 4.76 -7.71
CA PRO A 172 14.15 3.31 -7.90
C PRO A 172 14.48 2.52 -6.63
N ASN A 173 15.31 3.08 -5.76
CA ASN A 173 15.74 2.48 -4.51
C ASN A 173 15.61 3.49 -3.36
N PRO A 174 14.41 3.71 -2.80
CA PRO A 174 14.23 4.59 -1.65
C PRO A 174 14.93 4.01 -0.40
N ALA A 175 15.33 4.88 0.52
CA ALA A 175 15.88 4.46 1.80
C ALA A 175 14.75 3.88 2.69
N THR A 176 15.05 2.88 3.51
CA THR A 176 14.06 2.19 4.35
C THR A 176 13.44 3.06 5.45
N ASP A 177 14.11 4.13 5.86
CA ASP A 177 13.55 5.13 6.78
C ASP A 177 12.54 6.08 6.11
N HIS A 178 12.34 5.94 4.80
CA HIS A 178 11.33 6.67 4.03
C HIS A 178 10.05 5.85 3.77
N ASP A 179 9.97 4.61 4.24
CA ASP A 179 8.82 3.74 4.03
C ASP A 179 7.50 4.39 4.49
N PHE A 180 7.54 5.24 5.54
CA PHE A 180 6.34 5.96 5.96
C PHE A 180 5.71 6.80 4.83
N PHE A 181 6.52 7.41 3.97
CA PHE A 181 6.04 8.25 2.86
C PHE A 181 5.53 7.41 1.69
N LEU A 182 6.20 6.29 1.40
CA LEU A 182 5.76 5.37 0.37
C LEU A 182 4.35 4.86 0.71
N GLU A 183 4.19 4.36 1.93
CA GLU A 183 2.93 3.79 2.40
C GLU A 183 1.86 4.86 2.60
N MET A 184 2.20 6.02 3.14
CA MET A 184 1.28 7.16 3.28
C MET A 184 0.63 7.52 1.94
N SER A 185 1.43 7.61 0.88
CA SER A 185 0.92 8.01 -0.42
C SER A 185 0.16 6.89 -1.14
N SER A 186 0.54 5.61 -0.94
CA SER A 186 -0.20 4.46 -1.48
C SER A 186 -1.56 4.29 -0.80
N MET A 187 -1.61 4.36 0.54
CA MET A 187 -2.87 4.32 1.31
C MET A 187 -3.80 5.49 0.96
N TRP A 188 -3.25 6.68 0.77
CA TRP A 188 -4.03 7.82 0.29
C TRP A 188 -4.63 7.58 -1.10
N PHE A 189 -3.86 7.01 -2.03
CA PHE A 189 -4.35 6.76 -3.38
C PHE A 189 -5.40 5.65 -3.43
N GLU A 190 -5.20 4.55 -2.68
CA GLU A 190 -6.20 3.48 -2.64
C GLU A 190 -7.55 3.98 -2.10
N ASP A 191 -7.54 4.90 -1.13
CA ASP A 191 -8.76 5.51 -0.60
C ASP A 191 -9.44 6.43 -1.64
N LEU A 192 -8.68 7.10 -2.52
CA LEU A 192 -9.26 7.82 -3.65
C LEU A 192 -9.95 6.87 -4.65
N MET A 193 -9.41 5.66 -4.83
CA MET A 193 -9.99 4.65 -5.72
C MET A 193 -11.24 4.00 -5.13
N VAL A 194 -11.32 3.86 -3.80
CA VAL A 194 -12.45 3.26 -3.08
C VAL A 194 -12.78 4.07 -1.82
N PRO A 195 -13.39 5.26 -1.96
CA PRO A 195 -13.59 6.20 -0.84
C PRO A 195 -14.41 5.66 0.33
N ASP A 196 -15.17 4.59 0.13
CA ASP A 196 -15.99 3.96 1.18
C ASP A 196 -15.20 2.94 2.01
N CYS A 197 -13.98 2.57 1.59
CA CYS A 197 -13.16 1.59 2.30
C CYS A 197 -12.45 2.16 3.53
N ASN A 198 -11.96 3.40 3.53
CA ASN A 198 -11.36 4.13 4.67
C ASN A 198 -10.50 3.28 5.62
N ASP A 199 -9.85 2.23 5.14
CA ASP A 199 -9.29 1.22 6.03
C ASP A 199 -7.95 1.64 6.67
N TYR A 200 -7.32 2.74 6.19
CA TYR A 200 -6.24 3.42 6.89
C TYR A 200 -6.63 3.82 8.33
N LEU A 201 -7.92 4.02 8.62
CA LEU A 201 -8.41 4.33 9.96
C LEU A 201 -8.11 3.21 10.97
N SER A 202 -8.03 1.96 10.51
CA SER A 202 -7.62 0.85 11.38
C SER A 202 -6.21 1.03 11.94
N PHE A 203 -5.31 1.65 11.18
CA PHE A 203 -3.94 1.96 11.62
C PHE A 203 -3.89 3.22 12.48
N VAL A 204 -4.75 4.20 12.23
CA VAL A 204 -4.90 5.39 13.08
C VAL A 204 -5.28 4.98 14.51
N ASP A 205 -6.27 4.11 14.65
CA ASP A 205 -6.82 3.73 15.94
C ASP A 205 -5.98 2.68 16.68
N ALA A 206 -5.47 1.68 15.97
CA ALA A 206 -4.81 0.52 16.58
C ALA A 206 -3.35 0.74 16.94
N LEU A 207 -2.61 1.60 16.21
CA LEU A 207 -1.19 1.78 16.44
C LEU A 207 -0.91 2.70 17.64
N SER A 208 -0.33 2.17 18.70
CA SER A 208 0.08 2.95 19.88
C SER A 208 1.12 4.03 19.58
N TYR A 209 1.77 3.95 18.43
CA TYR A 209 2.77 4.92 17.94
C TYR A 209 2.26 5.73 16.72
N SER A 210 0.98 5.67 16.39
CA SER A 210 0.39 6.67 15.48
C SER A 210 0.45 8.05 16.13
N ILE A 211 0.50 9.11 15.35
CA ILE A 211 0.52 10.50 15.88
C ILE A 211 -0.71 10.83 16.73
N PHE A 212 -1.83 10.14 16.49
CA PHE A 212 -3.08 10.35 17.24
C PHE A 212 -3.05 9.72 18.63
N ASN A 213 -2.39 8.57 18.78
CA ASN A 213 -2.20 7.87 20.05
C ASN A 213 -0.93 8.34 20.79
N ASN A 214 0.05 8.87 20.05
CA ASN A 214 1.29 9.43 20.58
C ASN A 214 1.59 10.80 19.95
N PRO A 215 1.00 11.90 20.46
CA PRO A 215 1.17 13.23 19.90
C PRO A 215 2.61 13.78 19.93
N THR A 216 3.53 13.09 20.61
CA THR A 216 4.96 13.44 20.60
C THR A 216 5.74 12.72 19.51
N GLN A 217 5.11 11.80 18.77
CA GLN A 217 5.71 11.08 17.65
C GLN A 217 6.08 12.09 16.55
N LYS A 218 7.30 11.96 16.01
CA LYS A 218 7.70 12.80 14.89
C LYS A 218 6.94 12.39 13.63
N PHE A 219 6.55 13.37 12.84
CA PHE A 219 5.73 13.17 11.65
C PHE A 219 6.38 12.29 10.58
N ASP A 220 7.71 12.18 10.59
CA ASP A 220 8.51 11.37 9.67
C ASP A 220 8.86 9.99 10.23
N GLY A 221 8.37 9.65 11.42
CA GLY A 221 8.68 8.38 12.06
C GLY A 221 10.14 8.19 12.49
N SER A 222 10.97 9.25 12.44
CA SER A 222 12.41 9.14 12.70
C SER A 222 12.76 8.81 14.17
N ASP A 223 11.79 8.79 15.07
CA ASP A 223 11.91 8.39 16.47
C ASP A 223 11.21 7.05 16.77
N LEU A 224 10.79 6.31 15.75
CA LEU A 224 10.30 4.95 15.91
C LEU A 224 11.37 4.05 16.53
N THR A 225 10.97 3.22 17.47
CA THR A 225 11.84 2.32 18.21
C THR A 225 11.86 0.93 17.59
N SER A 226 12.84 0.10 17.98
CA SER A 226 12.89 -1.31 17.56
C SER A 226 11.57 -2.03 17.87
N GLY A 227 10.97 -2.64 16.86
CA GLY A 227 9.66 -3.31 16.95
C GLY A 227 8.46 -2.44 16.52
N GLN A 228 8.68 -1.17 16.18
CA GLN A 228 7.70 -0.33 15.50
C GLN A 228 8.00 -0.30 14.00
N SER A 229 6.96 -0.33 13.17
CA SER A 229 7.09 -0.39 11.71
C SER A 229 6.92 1.00 11.10
N SER A 230 7.89 1.43 10.30
CA SER A 230 7.79 2.66 9.48
C SER A 230 6.66 2.57 8.46
N ALA A 231 6.46 1.41 7.84
CA ALA A 231 5.35 1.15 6.92
C ALA A 231 4.00 1.31 7.63
N ASN A 232 3.77 0.60 8.74
CA ASN A 232 2.51 0.71 9.49
C ASN A 232 2.26 2.15 9.99
N PHE A 233 3.33 2.87 10.38
CA PHE A 233 3.23 4.29 10.71
C PHE A 233 2.77 5.09 9.48
N GLY A 234 3.34 4.80 8.31
CA GLY A 234 2.96 5.39 7.03
C GLY A 234 1.47 5.20 6.71
N TYR A 235 0.92 4.02 6.95
CA TYR A 235 -0.51 3.77 6.77
C TYR A 235 -1.37 4.73 7.60
N SER A 236 -1.02 4.95 8.88
CA SER A 236 -1.74 5.92 9.72
C SER A 236 -1.59 7.36 9.24
N MET A 237 -0.51 7.68 8.51
CA MET A 237 -0.24 9.01 7.97
C MET A 237 -1.01 9.32 6.67
N ALA A 238 -1.76 8.38 6.10
CA ALA A 238 -2.65 8.65 4.98
C ALA A 238 -3.64 9.79 5.29
N LEU A 239 -4.07 9.90 6.55
CA LEU A 239 -4.92 11.01 6.99
C LEU A 239 -4.23 12.38 6.83
N PHE A 240 -2.90 12.44 7.01
CA PHE A 240 -2.14 13.66 6.74
C PHE A 240 -2.08 13.98 5.24
N ALA A 241 -1.96 12.97 4.37
CA ALA A 241 -2.04 13.16 2.93
C ALA A 241 -3.41 13.71 2.50
N HIS A 242 -4.51 13.18 3.06
CA HIS A 242 -5.85 13.73 2.85
C HIS A 242 -5.98 15.17 3.37
N TYR A 243 -5.41 15.46 4.53
CA TYR A 243 -5.40 16.83 5.06
C TYR A 243 -4.65 17.78 4.11
N LEU A 244 -3.48 17.42 3.62
CA LEU A 244 -2.71 18.23 2.68
C LEU A 244 -3.52 18.54 1.41
N THR A 245 -4.12 17.52 0.79
CA THR A 245 -4.88 17.67 -0.45
C THR A 245 -6.17 18.48 -0.26
N ASN A 246 -6.84 18.33 0.88
CA ASN A 246 -8.10 19.03 1.14
C ASN A 246 -7.90 20.46 1.67
N SER A 247 -6.80 20.73 2.40
CA SER A 247 -6.60 22.00 3.10
C SER A 247 -5.74 23.00 2.33
N LEU A 248 -4.80 22.51 1.51
CA LEU A 248 -3.87 23.35 0.76
C LEU A 248 -4.27 23.52 -0.72
N GLU A 249 -5.15 22.67 -1.24
CA GLU A 249 -5.60 22.76 -2.63
C GLU A 249 -7.11 23.07 -2.71
N SER A 250 -7.45 24.06 -3.53
CA SER A 250 -8.84 24.51 -3.73
C SER A 250 -9.49 23.76 -4.89
N THR A 251 -9.47 22.42 -4.86
CA THR A 251 -10.13 21.60 -5.87
C THR A 251 -11.24 20.75 -5.26
N ASN A 252 -12.34 20.58 -6.00
CA ASN A 252 -13.40 19.64 -5.63
C ASN A 252 -13.21 18.26 -6.28
N ASP A 253 -12.17 18.10 -7.10
CA ASP A 253 -11.81 16.86 -7.75
C ASP A 253 -10.61 16.24 -7.01
N SER A 254 -10.85 15.13 -6.33
CA SER A 254 -9.81 14.44 -5.55
C SER A 254 -8.65 13.97 -6.42
N PHE A 255 -8.89 13.63 -7.67
CA PHE A 255 -7.85 13.28 -8.65
C PHE A 255 -7.20 14.52 -9.30
N GLY A 256 -7.75 15.71 -9.10
CA GLY A 256 -7.17 16.98 -9.56
C GLY A 256 -6.09 17.54 -8.62
N THR A 257 -5.81 16.89 -7.50
CA THR A 257 -4.81 17.33 -6.52
C THR A 257 -3.38 17.09 -6.99
N THR A 258 -2.48 17.99 -6.65
CA THR A 258 -1.10 17.99 -7.16
C THR A 258 -0.03 17.88 -6.07
N ILE A 259 -0.37 18.19 -4.81
CA ILE A 259 0.60 18.31 -3.73
C ILE A 259 1.38 17.01 -3.47
N ILE A 260 0.72 15.85 -3.44
CA ILE A 260 1.40 14.57 -3.21
C ILE A 260 2.36 14.27 -4.37
N ARG A 261 1.94 14.50 -5.62
CA ARG A 261 2.82 14.36 -6.78
C ARG A 261 4.01 15.32 -6.72
N GLN A 262 3.79 16.57 -6.28
CA GLN A 262 4.88 17.55 -6.14
C GLN A 262 5.89 17.13 -5.07
N ILE A 263 5.42 16.51 -3.98
CA ILE A 263 6.33 15.90 -2.98
C ILE A 263 7.18 14.80 -3.63
N TRP A 264 6.60 13.94 -4.47
CA TRP A 264 7.34 12.91 -5.22
C TRP A 264 8.38 13.51 -6.16
N ILE A 265 8.05 14.60 -6.88
CA ILE A 265 8.99 15.34 -7.74
C ILE A 265 10.18 15.87 -6.90
N ASN A 266 9.92 16.52 -5.77
CA ASN A 266 10.96 17.01 -4.89
C ASN A 266 11.80 15.86 -4.29
N TYR A 267 11.16 14.76 -3.90
CA TYR A 267 11.84 13.57 -3.39
C TYR A 267 12.77 12.91 -4.43
N SER A 268 12.43 12.97 -5.71
CA SER A 268 13.27 12.45 -6.80
C SER A 268 14.61 13.17 -6.93
N SER A 269 14.75 14.38 -6.40
CA SER A 269 16.02 15.14 -6.39
C SER A 269 17.08 14.56 -5.43
N GLY A 270 16.70 13.55 -4.60
CA GLY A 270 17.61 12.90 -3.67
C GLY A 270 17.54 13.41 -2.23
N VAL A 271 16.66 14.37 -1.93
CA VAL A 271 16.40 14.82 -0.54
C VAL A 271 15.66 13.74 0.25
N SER A 272 15.61 13.87 1.58
CA SER A 272 14.80 12.98 2.41
C SER A 272 13.30 13.18 2.13
N ALA A 273 12.48 12.15 2.43
CA ALA A 273 11.02 12.27 2.31
C ALA A 273 10.48 13.42 3.17
N ARG A 274 11.01 13.57 4.39
CA ARG A 274 10.72 14.70 5.26
C ARG A 274 10.98 16.05 4.58
N ASP A 275 12.19 16.23 4.02
CA ASP A 275 12.56 17.50 3.42
C ASP A 275 11.76 17.76 2.13
N ALA A 276 11.42 16.73 1.37
CA ALA A 276 10.53 16.84 0.22
C ALA A 276 9.14 17.38 0.61
N ILE A 277 8.55 16.85 1.69
CA ILE A 277 7.26 17.33 2.22
C ILE A 277 7.37 18.80 2.65
N ILE A 278 8.38 19.15 3.46
CA ILE A 278 8.59 20.51 3.95
C ILE A 278 8.79 21.47 2.77
N GLN A 279 9.69 21.16 1.84
CA GLN A 279 9.98 22.01 0.68
C GLN A 279 8.75 22.21 -0.20
N THR A 280 7.95 21.18 -0.41
CA THR A 280 6.72 21.31 -1.20
C THR A 280 5.75 22.28 -0.55
N ILE A 281 5.48 22.14 0.75
CA ILE A 281 4.57 23.03 1.48
C ILE A 281 5.10 24.48 1.44
N GLU A 282 6.37 24.69 1.70
CA GLU A 282 6.95 26.03 1.85
C GLU A 282 7.18 26.73 0.51
N ASN A 283 7.64 26.03 -0.52
CA ASN A 283 8.02 26.65 -1.78
C ASN A 283 6.91 26.66 -2.84
N GLU A 284 6.08 25.61 -2.89
CA GLU A 284 5.05 25.45 -3.94
C GLU A 284 3.68 25.95 -3.47
N PHE A 285 3.38 25.80 -2.18
CA PHE A 285 2.09 26.19 -1.61
C PHE A 285 2.15 27.45 -0.74
N ASN A 286 3.32 28.08 -0.59
CA ASN A 286 3.57 29.32 0.15
C ASN A 286 3.03 29.30 1.59
N ASP A 287 3.16 28.17 2.26
CA ASP A 287 2.74 27.96 3.63
C ASP A 287 3.89 27.46 4.49
N SER A 288 3.84 27.63 5.81
CA SER A 288 4.87 27.05 6.66
C SER A 288 4.48 25.63 7.09
N PHE A 289 5.42 24.69 7.02
CA PHE A 289 5.20 23.36 7.52
C PHE A 289 4.72 23.35 8.99
N SER A 290 5.29 24.22 9.82
CA SER A 290 4.89 24.33 11.23
C SER A 290 3.42 24.70 11.40
N ARG A 291 2.89 25.63 10.57
CA ARG A 291 1.46 25.98 10.59
C ARG A 291 0.61 24.80 10.12
N VAL A 292 0.95 24.22 8.98
CA VAL A 292 0.21 23.08 8.39
C VAL A 292 0.14 21.91 9.36
N TRP A 293 1.27 21.57 10.02
CA TRP A 293 1.32 20.50 11.01
C TRP A 293 0.57 20.80 12.31
N THR A 294 0.48 22.07 12.69
CA THR A 294 -0.27 22.49 13.90
C THR A 294 -1.76 22.52 13.65
N ASP A 295 -2.17 22.86 12.42
CA ASP A 295 -3.58 22.92 12.03
C ASP A 295 -4.16 21.52 11.72
N PHE A 296 -3.31 20.56 11.37
CA PHE A 296 -3.65 19.14 11.21
C PHE A 296 -3.92 18.47 12.56
#